data_f121ded612539f10d33c9054bf3b1023
#
_entry.id   f121ded612539f10d33c9054bf3b1023
#
_cell.length_a   1.000
_cell.length_b   1.000
_cell.length_c   1.000
_cell.angle_alpha   90.00
_cell.angle_beta   90.00
_cell.angle_gamma   90.00
#
_symmetry.space_group_name_H-M   'P 1'
#
loop_
_entity.id
_entity.type
_entity.pdbx_description
1 polymer ?
#
loop_
_entity_poly.entity_id
_entity_poly.type
_entity_poly.pdbx_seq_one_letter_code
_entity_poly.pdbx_strand_id
1 'polypeptide(L)'
;MTSFREFAPAKINLTLEVAGRRDDGFHEIRSLVAFARAGDVVTLEPGAARALTVSGPFADKLSGPNILSRALELLASTEAGLPTGSVHLEKNLPVAAGIGGGSADAGALLRVLRRASGEAGNAVDWHRFALTLGADVPVCLESRALWMTGVGEHLADIPDGLPVLHAVLVNPLADVPADKTARVFRALAAPRLAAHYGAPPAPRFADRDGLLAFMRVCGNDLAPAAEAVVPEIGAVLAALTSLPQIEYAALSGAGPTCFGVFPSAEAAAAAEAALAAAWPTWWVAASDIG
;
A
#
# COMPACT_ATOMS: atom_id res chain seq x y z
N MET A 1 -14.57 -27.30 9.68
CA MET A 1 -13.21 -26.98 9.20
C MET A 1 -12.85 -25.60 9.71
N THR A 2 -11.65 -25.39 10.20
CA THR A 2 -11.24 -24.08 10.74
C THR A 2 -10.87 -23.18 9.57
N SER A 3 -11.60 -22.08 9.37
CA SER A 3 -11.21 -21.04 8.40
C SER A 3 -10.25 -20.06 9.03
N PHE A 4 -9.34 -19.53 8.24
CA PHE A 4 -8.39 -18.49 8.65
C PHE A 4 -8.71 -17.20 7.92
N ARG A 5 -8.97 -16.14 8.66
CA ARG A 5 -9.26 -14.81 8.11
C ARG A 5 -8.16 -13.84 8.46
N GLU A 6 -7.80 -12.98 7.51
CA GLU A 6 -6.76 -11.98 7.65
C GLU A 6 -7.16 -10.67 6.99
N PHE A 7 -6.86 -9.56 7.65
CA PHE A 7 -7.06 -8.24 7.11
C PHE A 7 -5.88 -7.82 6.23
N ALA A 8 -6.16 -7.22 5.08
CA ALA A 8 -5.20 -6.74 4.10
C ALA A 8 -5.26 -5.20 4.05
N PRO A 9 -4.59 -4.49 4.98
CA PRO A 9 -4.69 -3.04 5.10
C PRO A 9 -4.07 -2.32 3.91
N ALA A 10 -4.64 -1.18 3.55
CA ALA A 10 -4.05 -0.29 2.55
C ALA A 10 -2.69 0.22 3.02
N LYS A 11 -1.67 0.07 2.16
CA LYS A 11 -0.33 0.60 2.38
C LYS A 11 -0.27 2.07 1.96
N ILE A 12 0.14 2.94 2.85
CA ILE A 12 0.28 4.38 2.59
C ILE A 12 1.75 4.77 2.61
N ASN A 13 2.23 5.36 1.52
CA ASN A 13 3.51 6.04 1.52
C ASN A 13 3.32 7.41 2.15
N LEU A 14 3.71 7.58 3.41
CA LEU A 14 3.66 8.88 4.11
C LEU A 14 4.66 9.85 3.52
N THR A 15 5.82 9.33 3.07
CA THR A 15 6.81 10.04 2.24
C THR A 15 7.29 9.11 1.15
N LEU A 16 7.76 9.66 0.03
CA LEU A 16 8.43 8.90 -1.01
C LEU A 16 9.47 9.77 -1.71
N GLU A 17 10.73 9.49 -1.44
CA GLU A 17 11.88 10.14 -2.06
C GLU A 17 12.45 9.20 -3.13
N VAL A 18 12.85 9.74 -4.27
CA VAL A 18 13.52 9.00 -5.36
C VAL A 18 14.96 9.48 -5.49
N ALA A 19 15.89 8.69 -4.98
CA ALA A 19 17.32 9.04 -4.98
C ALA A 19 17.95 9.03 -6.39
N GLY A 20 17.39 8.24 -7.30
CA GLY A 20 17.85 8.18 -8.67
C GLY A 20 17.48 6.88 -9.38
N ARG A 21 17.86 6.82 -10.67
CA ARG A 21 17.66 5.63 -11.51
C ARG A 21 18.90 4.75 -11.46
N ARG A 22 18.72 3.47 -11.19
CA ARG A 22 19.74 2.42 -11.13
C ARG A 22 20.10 1.93 -12.54
N ASP A 23 21.22 1.23 -12.67
CA ASP A 23 21.68 0.67 -13.94
C ASP A 23 20.81 -0.49 -14.45
N ASP A 24 20.09 -1.16 -13.53
CA ASP A 24 19.09 -2.19 -13.85
C ASP A 24 17.75 -1.63 -14.34
N GLY A 25 17.63 -0.29 -14.41
CA GLY A 25 16.46 0.42 -14.89
C GLY A 25 15.42 0.73 -13.84
N PHE A 26 15.52 0.16 -12.64
CA PHE A 26 14.70 0.50 -11.48
C PHE A 26 15.15 1.82 -10.84
N HIS A 27 14.36 2.28 -9.85
CA HIS A 27 14.65 3.49 -9.10
C HIS A 27 14.99 3.15 -7.65
N GLU A 28 16.03 3.76 -7.14
CA GLU A 28 16.35 3.73 -5.71
C GLU A 28 15.40 4.68 -4.99
N ILE A 29 14.57 4.12 -4.11
CA ILE A 29 13.60 4.90 -3.34
C ILE A 29 13.91 4.85 -1.85
N ARG A 30 13.36 5.84 -1.13
CA ARG A 30 13.28 5.85 0.32
C ARG A 30 11.87 6.30 0.70
N SER A 31 11.14 5.48 1.44
CA SER A 31 9.75 5.74 1.77
C SER A 31 9.46 5.37 3.22
N LEU A 32 8.80 6.27 3.93
CA LEU A 32 8.13 5.97 5.19
C LEU A 32 6.77 5.38 4.86
N VAL A 33 6.58 4.11 5.16
CA VAL A 33 5.35 3.37 4.89
C VAL A 33 4.60 3.12 6.18
N ALA A 34 3.29 3.30 6.16
CA ALA A 34 2.37 2.97 7.23
C ALA A 34 1.11 2.30 6.66
N PHE A 35 0.23 1.81 7.54
CA PHE A 35 -0.96 1.08 7.12
C PHE A 35 -2.23 1.72 7.66
N ALA A 36 -3.25 1.78 6.80
CA ALA A 36 -4.57 2.29 7.15
C ALA A 36 -5.46 1.16 7.70
N ARG A 37 -6.48 1.53 8.48
CA ARG A 37 -7.53 0.58 8.89
C ARG A 37 -8.58 0.32 7.80
N ALA A 38 -8.48 0.96 6.66
CA ALA A 38 -9.21 0.59 5.44
C ALA A 38 -8.44 -0.53 4.72
N GLY A 39 -9.14 -1.58 4.27
CA GLY A 39 -8.46 -2.73 3.67
C GLY A 39 -9.41 -3.78 3.12
N ASP A 40 -8.81 -4.76 2.46
CA ASP A 40 -9.46 -5.96 1.96
C ASP A 40 -9.43 -7.07 3.02
N VAL A 41 -10.08 -8.19 2.74
CA VAL A 41 -10.05 -9.35 3.63
C VAL A 41 -9.78 -10.61 2.83
N VAL A 42 -8.81 -11.39 3.29
CA VAL A 42 -8.48 -12.71 2.72
C VAL A 42 -8.90 -13.81 3.69
N THR A 43 -9.66 -14.77 3.21
CA THR A 43 -10.06 -15.96 3.97
C THR A 43 -9.54 -17.21 3.29
N LEU A 44 -8.90 -18.11 4.04
CA LEU A 44 -8.46 -19.42 3.59
C LEU A 44 -9.26 -20.52 4.28
N GLU A 45 -9.80 -21.46 3.51
CA GLU A 45 -10.44 -22.70 3.99
C GLU A 45 -9.53 -23.88 3.61
N PRO A 46 -8.64 -24.32 4.50
CA PRO A 46 -7.74 -25.45 4.24
C PRO A 46 -8.51 -26.75 4.00
N GLY A 47 -8.02 -27.56 3.04
CA GLY A 47 -8.62 -28.83 2.73
C GLY A 47 -9.87 -28.79 1.85
N ALA A 48 -10.43 -27.61 1.57
CA ALA A 48 -11.44 -27.45 0.53
C ALA A 48 -10.81 -27.60 -0.88
N ALA A 49 -11.66 -27.80 -1.89
CA ALA A 49 -11.19 -27.77 -3.28
C ALA A 49 -10.53 -26.42 -3.58
N ARG A 50 -9.39 -26.45 -4.27
CA ARG A 50 -8.68 -25.21 -4.64
C ARG A 50 -9.58 -24.32 -5.49
N ALA A 51 -9.85 -23.15 -5.00
CA ALA A 51 -10.60 -22.12 -5.70
C ALA A 51 -10.14 -20.74 -5.22
N LEU A 52 -10.23 -19.74 -6.08
CA LEU A 52 -10.16 -18.34 -5.71
C LEU A 52 -11.49 -17.69 -6.08
N THR A 53 -12.17 -17.16 -5.07
CA THR A 53 -13.42 -16.41 -5.24
C THR A 53 -13.21 -14.97 -4.77
N VAL A 54 -13.91 -14.04 -5.40
CA VAL A 54 -13.81 -12.61 -5.07
C VAL A 54 -15.20 -12.04 -4.88
N SER A 55 -15.35 -11.19 -3.87
CA SER A 55 -16.56 -10.39 -3.61
C SER A 55 -16.15 -8.96 -3.24
N GLY A 56 -17.13 -8.12 -2.89
CA GLY A 56 -16.89 -6.74 -2.47
C GLY A 56 -17.08 -5.73 -3.61
N PRO A 57 -17.10 -4.43 -3.29
CA PRO A 57 -17.47 -3.36 -4.23
C PRO A 57 -16.52 -3.22 -5.43
N PHE A 58 -15.29 -3.72 -5.33
CA PHE A 58 -14.31 -3.66 -6.41
C PHE A 58 -13.99 -5.03 -7.04
N ALA A 59 -14.77 -6.07 -6.77
CA ALA A 59 -14.58 -7.40 -7.32
C ALA A 59 -14.60 -7.41 -8.86
N ASP A 60 -15.58 -6.74 -9.46
CA ASP A 60 -15.77 -6.66 -10.92
C ASP A 60 -14.72 -5.77 -11.62
N LYS A 61 -13.92 -5.02 -10.86
CA LYS A 61 -12.81 -4.22 -11.38
C LYS A 61 -11.50 -5.00 -11.50
N LEU A 62 -11.42 -6.19 -10.92
CA LEU A 62 -10.27 -7.07 -11.07
C LEU A 62 -10.28 -7.70 -12.45
N SER A 63 -9.32 -7.33 -13.29
CA SER A 63 -9.13 -7.87 -14.63
C SER A 63 -7.74 -8.50 -14.76
N GLY A 64 -7.65 -9.63 -15.49
CA GLY A 64 -6.38 -10.31 -15.73
C GLY A 64 -5.90 -11.20 -14.57
N PRO A 65 -4.63 -11.64 -14.60
CA PRO A 65 -4.06 -12.53 -13.59
C PRO A 65 -4.07 -11.89 -12.20
N ASN A 66 -4.73 -12.54 -11.24
CA ASN A 66 -4.74 -12.09 -9.86
C ASN A 66 -3.43 -12.51 -9.15
N ILE A 67 -2.85 -11.59 -8.37
CA ILE A 67 -1.62 -11.87 -7.60
C ILE A 67 -1.81 -13.04 -6.63
N LEU A 68 -3.02 -13.25 -6.08
CA LEU A 68 -3.33 -14.38 -5.22
C LEU A 68 -3.28 -15.72 -5.99
N SER A 69 -3.78 -15.76 -7.24
CA SER A 69 -3.66 -16.94 -8.10
C SER A 69 -2.19 -17.28 -8.34
N ARG A 70 -1.37 -16.27 -8.69
CA ARG A 70 0.07 -16.45 -8.87
C ARG A 70 0.76 -16.94 -7.59
N ALA A 71 0.39 -16.38 -6.43
CA ALA A 71 0.93 -16.83 -5.15
C ALA A 71 0.59 -18.31 -4.87
N LEU A 72 -0.65 -18.71 -5.10
CA LEU A 72 -1.11 -20.09 -4.91
C LEU A 72 -0.44 -21.06 -5.87
N GLU A 73 -0.22 -20.68 -7.13
CA GLU A 73 0.49 -21.47 -8.12
C GLU A 73 1.97 -21.68 -7.72
N LEU A 74 2.65 -20.61 -7.32
CA LEU A 74 4.04 -20.68 -6.86
C LEU A 74 4.18 -21.55 -5.61
N LEU A 75 3.24 -21.41 -4.64
CA LEU A 75 3.23 -22.23 -3.43
C LEU A 75 2.98 -23.71 -3.72
N ALA A 76 2.14 -24.01 -4.70
CA ALA A 76 1.88 -25.38 -5.12
C ALA A 76 3.10 -26.07 -5.73
N SER A 77 4.06 -25.29 -6.25
CA SER A 77 5.32 -25.81 -6.80
C SER A 77 6.42 -25.98 -5.74
N THR A 78 6.17 -25.56 -4.49
CA THR A 78 7.11 -25.78 -3.38
C THR A 78 6.88 -27.15 -2.75
N GLU A 79 7.97 -27.86 -2.36
CA GLU A 79 7.88 -29.14 -1.66
C GLU A 79 7.48 -29.01 -0.18
N ALA A 80 7.11 -27.83 0.27
CA ALA A 80 6.93 -27.52 1.69
C ALA A 80 5.66 -28.15 2.33
N GLY A 81 4.81 -28.84 1.55
CA GLY A 81 3.60 -29.50 2.06
C GLY A 81 2.60 -28.51 2.70
N LEU A 82 2.57 -27.28 2.22
CA LEU A 82 1.74 -26.22 2.78
C LEU A 82 0.24 -26.52 2.56
N PRO A 83 -0.63 -26.12 3.49
CA PRO A 83 -2.07 -26.32 3.35
C PRO A 83 -2.57 -25.61 2.10
N THR A 84 -3.31 -26.36 1.30
CA THR A 84 -4.02 -25.84 0.13
C THR A 84 -5.51 -25.85 0.41
N GLY A 85 -6.25 -24.95 -0.22
CA GLY A 85 -7.69 -24.85 0.01
C GLY A 85 -8.35 -23.79 -0.86
N SER A 86 -9.59 -23.46 -0.53
CA SER A 86 -10.31 -22.37 -1.13
C SER A 86 -9.87 -21.04 -0.50
N VAL A 87 -9.61 -20.04 -1.34
CA VAL A 87 -9.30 -18.66 -0.93
C VAL A 87 -10.45 -17.76 -1.36
N HIS A 88 -10.93 -16.93 -0.45
CA HIS A 88 -11.89 -15.88 -0.72
C HIS A 88 -11.27 -14.50 -0.44
N LEU A 89 -11.37 -13.60 -1.42
CA LEU A 89 -10.96 -12.19 -1.31
C LEU A 89 -12.20 -11.31 -1.28
N GLU A 90 -12.37 -10.54 -0.21
CA GLU A 90 -13.34 -9.45 -0.11
C GLU A 90 -12.64 -8.14 -0.51
N LYS A 91 -12.91 -7.64 -1.72
CA LYS A 91 -12.21 -6.49 -2.32
C LYS A 91 -12.91 -5.18 -2.01
N ASN A 92 -12.44 -4.47 -0.98
CA ASN A 92 -12.98 -3.21 -0.49
C ASN A 92 -12.12 -1.99 -0.91
N LEU A 93 -10.88 -2.23 -1.34
CA LEU A 93 -9.98 -1.20 -1.83
C LEU A 93 -10.08 -1.03 -3.34
N PRO A 94 -10.01 0.22 -3.86
CA PRO A 94 -9.94 0.47 -5.29
C PRO A 94 -8.74 -0.22 -5.94
N VAL A 95 -8.93 -0.70 -7.18
CA VAL A 95 -7.87 -1.37 -7.95
C VAL A 95 -6.94 -0.32 -8.57
N ALA A 96 -5.65 -0.65 -8.69
CA ALA A 96 -4.59 0.21 -9.25
C ALA A 96 -4.45 1.58 -8.54
N ALA A 97 -4.85 1.65 -7.28
CA ALA A 97 -5.06 2.87 -6.50
C ALA A 97 -3.79 3.54 -5.94
N GLY A 98 -2.60 2.91 -6.03
CA GLY A 98 -1.36 3.45 -5.41
C GLY A 98 -1.25 3.23 -3.89
N ILE A 99 -2.12 2.41 -3.33
CA ILE A 99 -2.16 2.03 -1.90
C ILE A 99 -1.84 0.56 -1.66
N GLY A 100 -1.12 -0.06 -2.58
CA GLY A 100 -0.61 -1.42 -2.42
C GLY A 100 -1.69 -2.51 -2.30
N GLY A 101 -2.96 -2.29 -2.74
CA GLY A 101 -4.07 -3.22 -2.49
C GLY A 101 -3.76 -4.67 -2.87
N GLY A 102 -3.30 -4.93 -4.09
CA GLY A 102 -2.94 -6.30 -4.50
C GLY A 102 -1.76 -6.87 -3.69
N SER A 103 -0.77 -6.05 -3.34
CA SER A 103 0.35 -6.47 -2.49
C SER A 103 -0.11 -6.74 -1.05
N ALA A 104 -1.08 -5.98 -0.55
CA ALA A 104 -1.71 -6.21 0.75
C ALA A 104 -2.50 -7.53 0.76
N ASP A 105 -3.25 -7.80 -0.32
CA ASP A 105 -3.96 -9.07 -0.51
C ASP A 105 -2.97 -10.25 -0.48
N ALA A 106 -1.86 -10.15 -1.22
CA ALA A 106 -0.81 -11.17 -1.23
C ALA A 106 -0.16 -11.33 0.16
N GLY A 107 0.21 -10.22 0.82
CA GLY A 107 0.75 -10.25 2.18
C GLY A 107 -0.20 -10.92 3.18
N ALA A 108 -1.50 -10.60 3.12
CA ALA A 108 -2.52 -11.24 3.95
C ALA A 108 -2.65 -12.74 3.64
N LEU A 109 -2.62 -13.15 2.39
CA LEU A 109 -2.62 -14.56 2.01
C LEU A 109 -1.40 -15.28 2.59
N LEU A 110 -0.21 -14.70 2.51
CA LEU A 110 1.01 -15.30 3.06
C LEU A 110 0.92 -15.43 4.59
N ARG A 111 0.38 -14.43 5.30
CA ARG A 111 0.16 -14.50 6.75
C ARG A 111 -0.83 -15.60 7.14
N VAL A 112 -1.93 -15.73 6.39
CA VAL A 112 -2.93 -16.81 6.59
C VAL A 112 -2.28 -18.18 6.37
N LEU A 113 -1.55 -18.35 5.30
CA LEU A 113 -0.88 -19.61 4.96
C LEU A 113 0.17 -19.97 6.02
N ARG A 114 0.99 -19.01 6.48
CA ARG A 114 1.95 -19.21 7.55
C ARG A 114 1.27 -19.72 8.82
N ARG A 115 0.14 -19.11 9.23
CA ARG A 115 -0.63 -19.57 10.42
C ARG A 115 -1.23 -20.96 10.21
N ALA A 116 -1.79 -21.22 9.04
CA ALA A 116 -2.42 -22.51 8.73
C ALA A 116 -1.41 -23.66 8.61
N SER A 117 -0.15 -23.35 8.26
CA SER A 117 0.92 -24.34 8.07
C SER A 117 1.53 -24.85 9.38
N GLY A 118 1.30 -24.15 10.51
CA GLY A 118 1.93 -24.53 11.77
C GLY A 118 3.46 -24.68 11.64
N GLU A 119 4.02 -25.79 12.11
CA GLU A 119 5.47 -26.02 12.09
C GLU A 119 6.05 -26.12 10.67
N ALA A 120 5.28 -26.67 9.70
CA ALA A 120 5.72 -26.76 8.30
C ALA A 120 6.00 -25.37 7.70
N GLY A 121 5.30 -24.35 8.15
CA GLY A 121 5.52 -22.98 7.74
C GLY A 121 6.87 -22.39 8.14
N ASN A 122 7.56 -22.98 9.14
CA ASN A 122 8.87 -22.49 9.60
C ASN A 122 9.99 -22.81 8.59
N ALA A 123 9.79 -23.77 7.69
CA ALA A 123 10.75 -24.11 6.64
C ALA A 123 10.69 -23.17 5.43
N VAL A 124 9.69 -22.28 5.36
CA VAL A 124 9.48 -21.36 4.23
C VAL A 124 10.10 -20.01 4.55
N ASP A 125 10.95 -19.53 3.66
CA ASP A 125 11.40 -18.15 3.66
C ASP A 125 10.29 -17.25 3.06
N TRP A 126 9.35 -16.86 3.92
CA TRP A 126 8.18 -16.05 3.53
C TRP A 126 8.56 -14.69 2.96
N HIS A 127 9.66 -14.11 3.43
CA HIS A 127 10.12 -12.82 2.94
C HIS A 127 10.65 -12.92 1.51
N ARG A 128 11.50 -13.91 1.26
CA ARG A 128 11.99 -14.21 -0.09
C ARG A 128 10.83 -14.56 -1.02
N PHE A 129 9.86 -15.33 -0.54
CA PHE A 129 8.67 -15.65 -1.32
C PHE A 129 7.86 -14.39 -1.67
N ALA A 130 7.65 -13.50 -0.71
CA ALA A 130 6.96 -12.23 -0.90
C ALA A 130 7.61 -11.39 -2.00
N LEU A 131 8.95 -11.30 -2.03
CA LEU A 131 9.72 -10.59 -3.06
C LEU A 131 9.46 -11.13 -4.47
N THR A 132 9.24 -12.44 -4.65
CA THR A 132 8.94 -13.01 -5.97
C THR A 132 7.58 -12.59 -6.52
N LEU A 133 6.68 -12.16 -5.64
CA LEU A 133 5.35 -11.67 -6.00
C LEU A 133 5.35 -10.19 -6.38
N GLY A 134 6.19 -9.38 -5.74
CA GLY A 134 6.32 -7.96 -6.03
C GLY A 134 7.07 -7.18 -4.96
N ALA A 135 7.62 -6.03 -5.32
CA ALA A 135 8.46 -5.20 -4.45
C ALA A 135 7.74 -4.70 -3.18
N ASP A 136 6.44 -4.44 -3.25
CA ASP A 136 5.62 -3.99 -2.12
C ASP A 136 5.09 -5.15 -1.25
N VAL A 137 5.21 -6.42 -1.69
CA VAL A 137 4.65 -7.55 -0.93
C VAL A 137 5.37 -7.80 0.40
N PRO A 138 6.71 -7.67 0.50
CA PRO A 138 7.39 -7.81 1.78
C PRO A 138 6.90 -6.85 2.87
N VAL A 139 6.74 -5.57 2.58
CA VAL A 139 6.24 -4.60 3.57
C VAL A 139 4.77 -4.88 3.92
N CYS A 140 3.96 -5.35 2.96
CA CYS A 140 2.59 -5.80 3.21
C CYS A 140 2.52 -7.12 3.99
N LEU A 141 3.53 -8.00 3.88
CA LEU A 141 3.66 -9.19 4.73
C LEU A 141 3.89 -8.80 6.19
N GLU A 142 4.71 -7.80 6.45
CA GLU A 142 4.94 -7.25 7.80
C GLU A 142 3.70 -6.52 8.35
N SER A 143 2.96 -5.82 7.49
CA SER A 143 1.70 -5.12 7.83
C SER A 143 1.82 -4.18 9.05
N ARG A 144 2.94 -3.49 9.15
CA ARG A 144 3.25 -2.49 10.16
C ARG A 144 4.10 -1.37 9.56
N ALA A 145 4.17 -0.24 10.24
CA ALA A 145 4.94 0.90 9.75
C ALA A 145 6.45 0.58 9.70
N LEU A 146 7.07 0.89 8.57
CA LEU A 146 8.49 0.60 8.28
C LEU A 146 9.10 1.66 7.36
N TRP A 147 10.42 1.78 7.42
CA TRP A 147 11.21 2.34 6.35
C TRP A 147 11.39 1.32 5.24
N MET A 148 11.17 1.75 4.00
CA MET A 148 11.34 0.96 2.79
C MET A 148 12.34 1.66 1.89
N THR A 149 13.41 0.95 1.49
CA THR A 149 14.47 1.46 0.61
C THR A 149 14.81 0.46 -0.50
N GLY A 150 15.74 0.82 -1.36
CA GLY A 150 16.04 0.01 -2.55
C GLY A 150 14.99 0.22 -3.64
N VAL A 151 14.50 -0.86 -4.23
CA VAL A 151 13.29 -0.84 -5.07
C VAL A 151 12.04 -1.18 -4.27
N GLY A 152 12.16 -1.32 -2.93
CA GLY A 152 11.12 -1.72 -1.97
C GLY A 152 11.48 -2.97 -1.16
N GLU A 153 12.61 -3.60 -1.43
CA GLU A 153 13.05 -4.87 -0.85
C GLU A 153 13.71 -4.74 0.53
N HIS A 154 14.26 -3.58 0.84
CA HIS A 154 14.94 -3.37 2.12
C HIS A 154 14.00 -2.69 3.11
N LEU A 155 13.73 -3.39 4.19
CA LEU A 155 12.84 -2.94 5.26
C LEU A 155 13.65 -2.69 6.53
N ALA A 156 13.36 -1.59 7.20
CA ALA A 156 13.97 -1.25 8.48
C ALA A 156 12.91 -0.72 9.46
N ASP A 157 13.11 -1.03 10.72
CA ASP A 157 12.23 -0.57 11.80
C ASP A 157 12.28 0.95 11.95
N ILE A 158 11.15 1.51 12.37
CA ILE A 158 11.06 2.89 12.79
C ILE A 158 11.35 2.91 14.30
N PRO A 159 12.44 3.58 14.73
CA PRO A 159 12.71 3.69 16.14
C PRO A 159 11.50 4.30 16.89
N ASP A 160 11.06 3.61 17.95
CA ASP A 160 9.92 3.99 18.80
C ASP A 160 8.54 3.95 18.10
N GLY A 161 8.46 3.46 16.84
CA GLY A 161 7.23 3.35 16.08
C GLY A 161 6.75 4.69 15.48
N LEU A 162 5.49 4.73 15.02
CA LEU A 162 4.84 5.95 14.52
C LEU A 162 3.68 6.38 15.42
N PRO A 163 3.51 7.70 15.63
CA PRO A 163 2.26 8.24 16.14
C PRO A 163 1.10 7.91 15.17
N VAL A 164 -0.08 7.62 15.73
CA VAL A 164 -1.28 7.43 14.93
C VAL A 164 -1.69 8.74 14.26
N LEU A 165 -1.98 8.68 12.96
CA LEU A 165 -2.51 9.77 12.17
C LEU A 165 -3.98 9.51 11.86
N HIS A 166 -4.87 10.42 12.23
CA HIS A 166 -6.27 10.40 11.80
C HIS A 166 -6.35 11.00 10.40
N ALA A 167 -6.82 10.21 9.43
CA ALA A 167 -6.74 10.59 8.04
C ALA A 167 -8.01 10.26 7.25
N VAL A 168 -8.13 10.87 6.09
CA VAL A 168 -9.09 10.48 5.05
C VAL A 168 -8.30 10.06 3.82
N LEU A 169 -8.60 8.88 3.30
CA LEU A 169 -8.11 8.39 2.03
C LEU A 169 -9.11 8.75 0.94
N VAL A 170 -8.65 9.27 -0.18
CA VAL A 170 -9.50 9.71 -1.29
C VAL A 170 -8.94 9.19 -2.60
N ASN A 171 -9.78 8.48 -3.37
CA ASN A 171 -9.46 8.03 -4.71
C ASN A 171 -10.51 8.53 -5.70
N PRO A 172 -10.14 9.21 -6.78
CA PRO A 172 -11.10 9.74 -7.75
C PRO A 172 -11.77 8.64 -8.61
N LEU A 173 -11.35 7.39 -8.49
CA LEU A 173 -11.76 6.26 -9.32
C LEU A 173 -11.57 6.54 -10.82
N ALA A 174 -10.56 7.34 -11.15
CA ALA A 174 -10.21 7.63 -12.54
C ALA A 174 -9.83 6.36 -13.31
N ASP A 175 -10.09 6.37 -14.59
CA ASP A 175 -9.60 5.32 -15.49
C ASP A 175 -8.09 5.49 -15.69
N VAL A 176 -7.31 4.59 -15.09
CA VAL A 176 -5.86 4.66 -15.10
C VAL A 176 -5.24 3.60 -16.01
N PRO A 177 -4.18 3.93 -16.78
CA PRO A 177 -3.48 2.95 -17.58
C PRO A 177 -2.93 1.80 -16.73
N ALA A 178 -2.94 0.57 -17.26
CA ALA A 178 -2.41 -0.60 -16.57
C ALA A 178 -0.91 -0.44 -16.20
N ASP A 179 -0.15 0.31 -17.02
CA ASP A 179 1.27 0.63 -16.80
C ASP A 179 1.48 2.00 -16.09
N LYS A 180 0.45 2.53 -15.40
CA LYS A 180 0.47 3.85 -14.73
C LYS A 180 1.75 4.08 -13.93
N THR A 181 2.12 3.17 -13.04
CA THR A 181 3.31 3.32 -12.18
C THR A 181 4.58 3.48 -13.02
N ALA A 182 4.74 2.67 -14.06
CA ALA A 182 5.91 2.79 -14.95
C ALA A 182 5.89 4.12 -15.73
N ARG A 183 4.70 4.63 -16.11
CA ARG A 183 4.58 5.95 -16.74
C ARG A 183 4.97 7.08 -15.79
N VAL A 184 4.53 7.02 -14.54
CA VAL A 184 4.87 8.02 -13.51
C VAL A 184 6.39 8.07 -13.28
N PHE A 185 7.04 6.93 -13.06
CA PHE A 185 8.49 6.88 -12.91
C PHE A 185 9.24 7.36 -14.17
N ARG A 186 8.70 7.11 -15.34
CA ARG A 186 9.26 7.60 -16.60
C ARG A 186 9.11 9.10 -16.74
N ALA A 187 7.94 9.65 -16.37
CA ALA A 187 7.66 11.08 -16.38
C ALA A 187 8.47 11.87 -15.34
N LEU A 188 8.81 11.24 -14.20
CA LEU A 188 9.73 11.83 -13.22
C LEU A 188 11.09 12.15 -13.80
N ALA A 189 11.56 11.36 -14.78
CA ALA A 189 12.87 11.54 -15.43
C ALA A 189 14.02 11.66 -14.42
N ALA A 190 14.00 10.83 -13.37
CA ALA A 190 14.99 10.87 -12.30
C ALA A 190 16.43 10.76 -12.84
N PRO A 191 17.39 11.50 -12.29
CA PRO A 191 18.80 11.39 -12.68
C PRO A 191 19.34 9.99 -12.37
N ARG A 192 20.48 9.65 -12.97
CA ARG A 192 21.19 8.41 -12.63
C ARG A 192 21.59 8.44 -11.15
N LEU A 193 21.38 7.29 -10.48
CA LEU A 193 21.77 7.14 -9.08
C LEU A 193 23.27 7.42 -8.91
N ALA A 194 23.61 8.21 -7.88
CA ALA A 194 25.00 8.50 -7.57
C ALA A 194 25.75 7.23 -7.14
N ALA A 195 26.99 7.05 -7.62
CA ALA A 195 27.79 5.84 -7.36
C ALA A 195 28.03 5.53 -5.87
N HIS A 196 27.93 6.54 -5.01
CA HIS A 196 28.14 6.43 -3.55
C HIS A 196 26.87 6.80 -2.76
N TYR A 197 25.68 6.59 -3.34
CA TYR A 197 24.45 6.82 -2.60
C TYR A 197 24.37 5.89 -1.39
N GLY A 198 24.17 6.48 -0.22
CA GLY A 198 23.84 5.79 1.02
C GLY A 198 22.54 6.37 1.57
N ALA A 199 21.57 5.51 1.85
CA ALA A 199 20.30 5.98 2.43
C ALA A 199 20.58 6.69 3.77
N PRO A 200 20.02 7.89 4.02
CA PRO A 200 20.15 8.55 5.30
C PRO A 200 19.58 7.66 6.44
N PRO A 201 20.10 7.80 7.67
CA PRO A 201 19.56 7.05 8.81
C PRO A 201 18.10 7.35 9.02
N ALA A 202 17.36 6.36 9.52
CA ALA A 202 15.96 6.51 9.86
C ALA A 202 15.80 7.55 11.00
N PRO A 203 15.02 8.62 10.82
CA PRO A 203 14.76 9.58 11.88
C PRO A 203 13.86 8.96 12.97
N ARG A 204 13.92 9.55 14.15
CA ARG A 204 12.98 9.29 15.25
C ARG A 204 11.91 10.37 15.27
N PHE A 205 10.70 9.99 15.61
CA PHE A 205 9.60 10.93 15.75
C PHE A 205 9.19 10.97 17.21
N ALA A 206 9.42 12.11 17.86
CA ALA A 206 9.08 12.28 19.28
C ALA A 206 7.55 12.31 19.49
N ASP A 207 6.85 12.87 18.52
CA ASP A 207 5.41 13.07 18.53
C ASP A 207 4.85 13.19 17.08
N ARG A 208 3.55 13.42 17.01
CA ARG A 208 2.80 13.61 15.77
C ARG A 208 3.26 14.85 14.99
N ASP A 209 3.56 15.95 15.67
CA ASP A 209 3.96 17.19 15.02
C ASP A 209 5.33 17.06 14.35
N GLY A 210 6.25 16.37 15.00
CA GLY A 210 7.55 16.01 14.43
C GLY A 210 7.41 15.13 13.19
N LEU A 211 6.50 14.16 13.19
CA LEU A 211 6.18 13.34 12.01
C LEU A 211 5.60 14.21 10.89
N LEU A 212 4.62 15.07 11.16
CA LEU A 212 4.04 15.95 10.15
C LEU A 212 5.05 16.94 9.59
N ALA A 213 5.94 17.48 10.42
CA ALA A 213 7.02 18.34 9.96
C ALA A 213 7.96 17.60 8.99
N PHE A 214 8.33 16.37 9.32
CA PHE A 214 9.13 15.52 8.43
C PHE A 214 8.41 15.22 7.10
N MET A 215 7.13 14.85 7.15
CA MET A 215 6.33 14.59 5.95
C MET A 215 6.25 15.82 5.03
N ARG A 216 6.14 17.03 5.60
CA ARG A 216 6.14 18.30 4.82
C ARG A 216 7.47 18.56 4.13
N VAL A 217 8.59 18.16 4.74
CA VAL A 217 9.93 18.35 4.15
C VAL A 217 10.20 17.33 3.03
N CYS A 218 9.91 16.06 3.29
CA CYS A 218 10.20 14.98 2.33
C CYS A 218 9.16 14.89 1.21
N GLY A 219 7.86 14.98 1.54
CA GLY A 219 6.78 14.88 0.57
C GLY A 219 6.76 13.57 -0.22
N ASN A 220 6.34 13.68 -1.48
CA ASN A 220 6.33 12.58 -2.45
C ASN A 220 6.86 13.09 -3.80
N ASP A 221 8.08 12.66 -4.16
CA ASP A 221 8.76 13.07 -5.41
C ASP A 221 7.99 12.66 -6.67
N LEU A 222 7.14 11.63 -6.58
CA LEU A 222 6.32 11.21 -7.70
C LEU A 222 5.11 12.12 -7.95
N ALA A 223 4.74 13.01 -7.02
CA ALA A 223 3.48 13.74 -7.08
C ALA A 223 3.31 14.57 -8.38
N PRO A 224 4.29 15.39 -8.81
CA PRO A 224 4.14 16.15 -10.06
C PRO A 224 4.03 15.26 -11.30
N ALA A 225 4.80 14.17 -11.35
CA ALA A 225 4.77 13.23 -12.46
C ALA A 225 3.46 12.41 -12.47
N ALA A 226 2.95 12.05 -11.30
CA ALA A 226 1.70 11.33 -11.15
C ALA A 226 0.50 12.20 -11.57
N GLU A 227 0.47 13.48 -11.21
CA GLU A 227 -0.55 14.43 -11.63
C GLU A 227 -0.51 14.66 -13.16
N ALA A 228 0.66 14.70 -13.77
CA ALA A 228 0.78 14.78 -15.22
C ALA A 228 0.22 13.54 -15.95
N VAL A 229 0.29 12.35 -15.32
CA VAL A 229 -0.25 11.09 -15.87
C VAL A 229 -1.73 10.91 -15.54
N VAL A 230 -2.18 11.37 -14.36
CA VAL A 230 -3.56 11.27 -13.86
C VAL A 230 -3.97 12.64 -13.29
N PRO A 231 -4.49 13.56 -14.12
CA PRO A 231 -4.79 14.93 -13.70
C PRO A 231 -5.81 15.05 -12.58
N GLU A 232 -6.66 14.06 -12.37
CA GLU A 232 -7.64 13.99 -11.29
C GLU A 232 -7.00 14.04 -9.90
N ILE A 233 -5.72 13.69 -9.77
CA ILE A 233 -4.93 13.81 -8.52
C ILE A 233 -4.93 15.27 -8.04
N GLY A 234 -4.75 16.24 -8.95
CA GLY A 234 -4.78 17.66 -8.62
C GLY A 234 -6.13 18.10 -8.04
N ALA A 235 -7.24 17.61 -8.60
CA ALA A 235 -8.58 17.90 -8.08
C ALA A 235 -8.78 17.30 -6.67
N VAL A 236 -8.28 16.09 -6.41
CA VAL A 236 -8.34 15.44 -5.08
C VAL A 236 -7.52 16.24 -4.06
N LEU A 237 -6.29 16.61 -4.40
CA LEU A 237 -5.43 17.40 -3.50
C LEU A 237 -6.02 18.78 -3.21
N ALA A 238 -6.61 19.45 -4.21
CA ALA A 238 -7.29 20.72 -4.02
C ALA A 238 -8.52 20.59 -3.12
N ALA A 239 -9.32 19.53 -3.29
CA ALA A 239 -10.47 19.25 -2.43
C ALA A 239 -10.03 18.99 -0.98
N LEU A 240 -9.01 18.14 -0.76
CA LEU A 240 -8.47 17.87 0.57
C LEU A 240 -7.94 19.15 1.24
N THR A 241 -7.15 19.97 0.53
CA THR A 241 -6.53 21.17 1.09
C THR A 241 -7.55 22.29 1.40
N SER A 242 -8.74 22.24 0.81
CA SER A 242 -9.83 23.20 1.09
C SER A 242 -10.65 22.85 2.34
N LEU A 243 -10.45 21.66 2.92
CA LEU A 243 -11.25 21.21 4.07
C LEU A 243 -10.86 21.94 5.36
N PRO A 244 -11.85 22.21 6.25
CA PRO A 244 -11.56 22.71 7.59
C PRO A 244 -10.65 21.74 8.37
N GLN A 245 -9.76 22.27 9.17
CA GLN A 245 -8.86 21.52 10.05
C GLN A 245 -7.89 20.55 9.34
N ILE A 246 -7.75 20.64 8.01
CA ILE A 246 -6.71 19.88 7.32
C ILE A 246 -5.33 20.34 7.79
N GLU A 247 -4.47 19.39 8.16
CA GLU A 247 -3.11 19.66 8.61
C GLU A 247 -2.07 19.29 7.59
N TYR A 248 -2.36 18.27 6.78
CA TYR A 248 -1.48 17.79 5.71
C TYR A 248 -2.28 17.05 4.65
N ALA A 249 -1.93 17.21 3.38
CA ALA A 249 -2.49 16.45 2.28
C ALA A 249 -1.38 16.03 1.31
N ALA A 250 -1.38 14.78 0.87
CA ALA A 250 -0.39 14.26 -0.05
C ALA A 250 -0.91 13.08 -0.87
N LEU A 251 -0.16 12.75 -1.92
CA LEU A 251 -0.33 11.57 -2.75
C LEU A 251 0.34 10.36 -2.09
N SER A 252 -0.30 9.18 -2.11
CA SER A 252 0.33 7.91 -1.74
C SER A 252 0.93 7.22 -2.97
N GLY A 253 2.22 6.89 -2.90
CA GLY A 253 2.92 6.18 -3.97
C GLY A 253 2.83 6.90 -5.31
N ALA A 254 2.54 6.17 -6.38
CA ALA A 254 2.29 6.71 -7.72
C ALA A 254 0.80 7.06 -7.97
N GLY A 255 -0.02 7.15 -6.91
CA GLY A 255 -1.43 7.54 -6.98
C GLY A 255 -2.37 6.50 -7.63
N PRO A 256 -3.64 6.88 -7.93
CA PRO A 256 -4.21 8.21 -7.71
C PRO A 256 -4.78 8.47 -6.31
N THR A 257 -4.64 7.55 -5.34
CA THR A 257 -5.10 7.82 -3.99
C THR A 257 -4.25 8.90 -3.32
N CYS A 258 -4.93 9.92 -2.79
CA CYS A 258 -4.37 10.90 -1.89
C CYS A 258 -4.88 10.67 -0.47
N PHE A 259 -4.21 11.26 0.50
CA PHE A 259 -4.65 11.24 1.89
C PHE A 259 -4.54 12.62 2.50
N GLY A 260 -5.48 12.93 3.40
CA GLY A 260 -5.46 14.13 4.23
C GLY A 260 -5.39 13.77 5.70
N VAL A 261 -4.56 14.48 6.48
CA VAL A 261 -4.39 14.25 7.92
C VAL A 261 -5.11 15.33 8.70
N PHE A 262 -5.79 14.93 9.77
CA PHE A 262 -6.63 15.75 10.62
C PHE A 262 -6.26 15.61 12.10
N PRO A 263 -6.64 16.60 12.97
CA PRO A 263 -6.25 16.59 14.38
C PRO A 263 -6.93 15.48 15.20
N SER A 264 -8.07 14.95 14.73
CA SER A 264 -8.81 13.89 15.44
C SER A 264 -9.58 12.98 14.49
N ALA A 265 -10.03 11.85 15.00
CA ALA A 265 -10.87 10.92 14.26
C ALA A 265 -12.22 11.55 13.87
N GLU A 266 -12.78 12.41 14.72
CA GLU A 266 -14.03 13.11 14.46
C GLU A 266 -13.86 14.12 13.31
N ALA A 267 -12.74 14.85 13.26
CA ALA A 267 -12.42 15.76 12.17
C ALA A 267 -12.23 14.98 10.84
N ALA A 268 -11.57 13.84 10.88
CA ALA A 268 -11.43 12.97 9.71
C ALA A 268 -12.79 12.41 9.23
N ALA A 269 -13.67 11.98 10.15
CA ALA A 269 -15.01 11.52 9.80
C ALA A 269 -15.89 12.64 9.21
N ALA A 270 -15.79 13.85 9.73
CA ALA A 270 -16.50 15.01 9.18
C ALA A 270 -15.99 15.35 7.76
N ALA A 271 -14.68 15.25 7.53
CA ALA A 271 -14.05 15.43 6.23
C ALA A 271 -14.49 14.35 5.21
N GLU A 272 -14.55 13.08 5.62
CA GLU A 272 -15.10 11.99 4.81
C GLU A 272 -16.52 12.29 4.35
N ALA A 273 -17.40 12.65 5.29
CA ALA A 273 -18.81 12.97 4.98
C ALA A 273 -18.92 14.13 4.00
N ALA A 274 -18.14 15.19 4.19
CA ALA A 274 -18.13 16.36 3.31
C ALA A 274 -17.65 16.00 1.90
N LEU A 275 -16.57 15.23 1.79
CA LEU A 275 -16.04 14.80 0.50
C LEU A 275 -17.00 13.83 -0.22
N ALA A 276 -17.58 12.86 0.48
CA ALA A 276 -18.53 11.94 -0.12
C ALA A 276 -19.79 12.64 -0.63
N ALA A 277 -20.25 13.69 0.05
CA ALA A 277 -21.37 14.50 -0.40
C ALA A 277 -21.02 15.37 -1.62
N ALA A 278 -19.83 15.98 -1.63
CA ALA A 278 -19.38 16.85 -2.73
C ALA A 278 -18.95 16.06 -3.99
N TRP A 279 -18.39 14.88 -3.81
CA TRP A 279 -17.81 14.05 -4.85
C TRP A 279 -18.31 12.59 -4.78
N PRO A 280 -19.61 12.32 -5.06
CA PRO A 280 -20.24 11.01 -4.86
C PRO A 280 -19.67 9.89 -5.73
N THR A 281 -18.87 10.21 -6.74
CA THR A 281 -18.18 9.26 -7.60
C THR A 281 -16.80 8.84 -7.08
N TRP A 282 -16.29 9.52 -6.07
CA TRP A 282 -15.00 9.18 -5.47
C TRP A 282 -15.17 8.09 -4.41
N TRP A 283 -14.12 7.33 -4.22
CA TRP A 283 -13.98 6.49 -3.04
C TRP A 283 -13.32 7.30 -1.94
N VAL A 284 -13.99 7.40 -0.80
CA VAL A 284 -13.54 8.15 0.37
C VAL A 284 -13.63 7.25 1.59
N ALA A 285 -12.61 7.24 2.44
CA ALA A 285 -12.61 6.44 3.65
C ALA A 285 -11.81 7.14 4.76
N ALA A 286 -12.47 7.48 5.88
CA ALA A 286 -11.77 7.88 7.10
C ALA A 286 -11.06 6.67 7.71
N SER A 287 -9.85 6.89 8.20
CA SER A 287 -9.01 5.80 8.70
C SER A 287 -7.91 6.32 9.62
N ASP A 288 -7.58 5.55 10.63
CA ASP A 288 -6.29 5.70 11.31
C ASP A 288 -5.19 5.10 10.45
N ILE A 289 -4.02 5.75 10.44
CA ILE A 289 -2.78 5.31 9.77
C ILE A 289 -1.69 5.22 10.84
N GLY A 290 -1.00 4.06 10.89
CA GLY A 290 0.10 3.84 11.84
C GLY A 290 0.90 2.57 11.57
#